data_9b78567223f5e8123794ee93e02dfb3b
#
_entry.id   9b78567223f5e8123794ee93e02dfb3b
#
_cell.length_a   1.000
_cell.length_b   1.000
_cell.length_c   1.000
_cell.angle_alpha   90.00
_cell.angle_beta   90.00
_cell.angle_gamma   90.00
#
_symmetry.space_group_name_H-M   'P 1'
#
loop_
_entity.id
_entity.type
_entity.pdbx_description
1 polymer ?
#
loop_
_entity_poly.entity_id
_entity_poly.type
_entity_poly.pdbx_seq_one_letter_code
_entity_poly.pdbx_strand_id
1 'polypeptide(L)'
;MTIRQCETRPMFSLIGGVLLAACASGASAQQALSSHQHDWNQAKAPPAELVTVVRESTARFRDVRLAVAEGYGLQFGCVSGGEVGAMGMHFVNLPLVLDGQLDPARPEIVIYEPMPNGRLRLIGADFLVFAADWDKAHPGSPPQLMGQLFHLFEAPNRFGLPAFYTLHVWAWKENPSGTFVNWHAGVSCDAFDGEVQ
;
A
#
# COMPACT_ATOMS: atom_id res chain seq x y z
N MET A 1 -57.99 -3.55 21.64
CA MET A 1 -59.13 -4.46 21.41
C MET A 1 -58.59 -5.86 21.71
N THR A 2 -58.68 -6.23 22.98
CA THR A 2 -59.43 -7.29 23.60
C THR A 2 -58.93 -8.71 23.28
N ILE A 3 -58.09 -9.24 24.17
CA ILE A 3 -58.35 -10.31 25.15
C ILE A 3 -58.94 -11.59 24.55
N ARG A 4 -58.29 -12.74 24.75
CA ARG A 4 -58.82 -13.84 25.58
C ARG A 4 -57.76 -14.89 25.86
N GLN A 5 -57.59 -15.11 27.16
CA GLN A 5 -57.06 -16.33 27.78
C GLN A 5 -58.01 -17.48 27.56
N CYS A 6 -57.52 -18.72 27.64
CA CYS A 6 -58.27 -19.84 28.18
C CYS A 6 -57.31 -20.83 28.84
N GLU A 7 -57.39 -20.84 30.16
CA GLU A 7 -56.97 -21.97 31.05
C GLU A 7 -57.88 -23.13 30.91
N THR A 8 -57.38 -24.36 31.11
CA THR A 8 -58.01 -25.40 31.95
C THR A 8 -57.01 -26.51 32.26
N ARG A 9 -56.84 -26.77 33.56
CA ARG A 9 -56.41 -28.02 34.21
C ARG A 9 -57.72 -28.88 34.45
N PRO A 10 -57.72 -30.17 35.03
CA PRO A 10 -56.61 -30.92 35.63
C PRO A 10 -56.71 -32.50 35.47
N MET A 11 -55.79 -33.18 36.13
CA MET A 11 -55.95 -34.39 36.97
C MET A 11 -55.43 -35.77 36.50
N PHE A 12 -54.53 -36.26 37.35
CA PHE A 12 -54.25 -37.64 37.86
C PHE A 12 -53.88 -38.79 36.89
N SER A 13 -52.71 -39.42 37.05
CA SER A 13 -52.54 -40.64 37.85
C SER A 13 -51.11 -41.17 37.84
N LEU A 14 -50.65 -41.63 38.99
CA LEU A 14 -49.42 -42.33 39.31
C LEU A 14 -49.26 -43.64 38.52
N ILE A 15 -48.02 -43.98 38.16
CA ILE A 15 -47.38 -45.30 38.34
C ILE A 15 -45.89 -45.16 38.12
N GLY A 16 -45.08 -45.74 39.01
CA GLY A 16 -43.63 -45.62 39.09
C GLY A 16 -42.87 -46.42 38.04
N GLY A 17 -41.70 -45.96 37.79
CA GLY A 17 -40.68 -46.64 37.00
C GLY A 17 -39.32 -45.92 37.22
N VAL A 18 -38.50 -46.57 38.04
CA VAL A 18 -37.12 -46.13 38.24
C VAL A 18 -36.36 -46.40 36.96
N LEU A 19 -35.92 -45.33 36.27
CA LEU A 19 -34.93 -45.40 35.18
C LEU A 19 -33.78 -44.50 35.53
N LEU A 20 -32.65 -45.13 35.79
CA LEU A 20 -31.32 -44.46 35.90
C LEU A 20 -31.04 -43.70 34.62
N ALA A 21 -31.12 -42.39 34.68
CA ALA A 21 -30.59 -41.54 33.61
C ALA A 21 -29.10 -41.34 33.86
N ALA A 22 -28.29 -41.95 33.03
CA ALA A 22 -26.88 -41.65 32.91
C ALA A 22 -26.74 -40.23 32.36
N CYS A 23 -26.25 -39.29 33.16
CA CYS A 23 -25.79 -37.98 32.71
C CYS A 23 -24.53 -38.19 31.88
N ALA A 24 -24.66 -38.26 30.57
CA ALA A 24 -23.56 -38.12 29.67
C ALA A 24 -23.15 -36.63 29.60
N SER A 25 -21.99 -36.37 30.14
CA SER A 25 -21.33 -35.08 30.19
C SER A 25 -21.14 -34.55 28.78
N GLY A 26 -21.94 -33.62 28.37
CA GLY A 26 -21.70 -32.81 27.16
C GLY A 26 -20.69 -31.69 27.41
N ALA A 27 -19.46 -32.08 27.68
CA ALA A 27 -18.34 -31.14 27.71
C ALA A 27 -17.38 -31.57 26.62
N SER A 28 -17.41 -30.95 25.43
CA SER A 28 -16.31 -31.07 24.46
C SER A 28 -16.49 -30.30 23.15
N ALA A 29 -17.44 -29.39 23.02
CA ALA A 29 -17.54 -28.63 21.76
C ALA A 29 -17.05 -27.17 21.85
N GLN A 30 -16.69 -26.68 23.03
CA GLN A 30 -16.27 -25.28 23.21
C GLN A 30 -14.78 -25.09 23.40
N GLN A 31 -13.99 -26.14 23.52
CA GLN A 31 -12.51 -26.02 23.65
C GLN A 31 -11.73 -26.06 22.33
N ALA A 32 -12.39 -26.32 21.21
CA ALA A 32 -11.72 -26.36 19.91
C ALA A 32 -11.65 -25.01 19.17
N LEU A 33 -12.24 -23.94 19.70
CA LEU A 33 -12.25 -22.61 19.07
C LEU A 33 -11.26 -21.61 19.67
N SER A 34 -10.50 -21.98 20.70
CA SER A 34 -9.58 -21.03 21.36
C SER A 34 -8.09 -21.22 21.04
N SER A 35 -7.72 -22.09 20.09
CA SER A 35 -6.33 -22.31 19.72
C SER A 35 -5.86 -21.63 18.44
N HIS A 36 -6.71 -20.81 17.80
CA HIS A 36 -6.29 -19.92 16.71
C HIS A 36 -6.32 -18.45 17.15
N GLN A 37 -5.73 -18.17 18.30
CA GLN A 37 -5.19 -16.83 18.50
C GLN A 37 -3.98 -16.76 17.57
N HIS A 38 -4.17 -16.19 16.38
CA HIS A 38 -3.06 -15.72 15.56
C HIS A 38 -2.26 -14.76 16.44
N ASP A 39 -1.06 -15.16 16.77
CA ASP A 39 -0.09 -14.31 17.43
C ASP A 39 0.27 -13.19 16.46
N TRP A 40 -0.41 -12.03 16.58
CA TRP A 40 -0.16 -10.83 15.79
C TRP A 40 1.17 -10.16 16.13
N ASN A 41 1.95 -10.75 17.04
CA ASN A 41 3.37 -10.46 17.26
C ASN A 41 4.27 -11.07 16.17
N GLN A 42 3.76 -11.20 14.95
CA GLN A 42 4.53 -11.74 13.85
C GLN A 42 5.73 -10.85 13.58
N ALA A 43 6.89 -11.45 13.55
CA ALA A 43 8.08 -10.86 12.95
C ALA A 43 7.68 -10.18 11.64
N LYS A 44 8.02 -8.87 11.52
CA LYS A 44 7.71 -8.06 10.32
C LYS A 44 7.99 -8.89 9.07
N ALA A 45 6.97 -9.09 8.24
CA ALA A 45 7.14 -9.85 7.00
C ALA A 45 8.35 -9.30 6.21
N PRO A 46 9.14 -10.15 5.56
CA PRO A 46 10.25 -9.68 4.75
C PRO A 46 9.72 -8.69 3.70
N PRO A 47 10.49 -7.64 3.37
CA PRO A 47 10.08 -6.69 2.34
C PRO A 47 9.82 -7.43 1.04
N ALA A 48 8.84 -6.96 0.25
CA ALA A 48 8.62 -7.47 -1.09
C ALA A 48 9.93 -7.42 -1.90
N GLU A 49 10.13 -8.38 -2.78
CA GLU A 49 11.37 -8.50 -3.56
C GLU A 49 11.71 -7.20 -4.30
N LEU A 50 10.72 -6.55 -4.90
CA LEU A 50 10.87 -5.24 -5.56
C LEU A 50 11.46 -4.18 -4.62
N VAL A 51 11.04 -4.14 -3.35
CA VAL A 51 11.60 -3.21 -2.35
C VAL A 51 13.09 -3.45 -2.15
N THR A 52 13.51 -4.71 -2.12
CA THR A 52 14.92 -5.08 -1.96
C THR A 52 15.74 -4.63 -3.17
N VAL A 53 15.27 -4.91 -4.38
CA VAL A 53 15.94 -4.49 -5.62
C VAL A 53 16.06 -2.96 -5.68
N VAL A 54 14.97 -2.22 -5.39
CA VAL A 54 14.98 -0.75 -5.39
C VAL A 54 15.94 -0.21 -4.33
N ARG A 55 16.00 -0.79 -3.12
CA ARG A 55 16.97 -0.38 -2.10
C ARG A 55 18.41 -0.55 -2.56
N GLU A 56 18.72 -1.70 -3.12
CA GLU A 56 20.08 -2.01 -3.58
C GLU A 56 20.50 -1.09 -4.72
N SER A 57 19.66 -0.92 -5.72
CA SER A 57 19.96 -0.13 -6.92
C SER A 57 20.03 1.38 -6.65
N THR A 58 19.24 1.89 -5.68
CA THR A 58 19.18 3.33 -5.37
C THR A 58 20.01 3.73 -4.15
N ALA A 59 20.71 2.81 -3.48
CA ALA A 59 21.45 3.08 -2.24
C ALA A 59 22.44 4.25 -2.36
N ARG A 60 23.12 4.41 -3.50
CA ARG A 60 24.05 5.50 -3.80
C ARG A 60 23.35 6.85 -3.85
N PHE A 61 22.08 6.90 -4.21
CA PHE A 61 21.27 8.13 -4.32
C PHE A 61 20.85 8.72 -2.98
N ARG A 62 21.25 8.14 -1.84
CA ARG A 62 21.22 8.84 -0.54
C ARG A 62 22.02 10.14 -0.58
N ASP A 63 23.01 10.22 -1.45
CA ASP A 63 23.62 11.47 -1.87
C ASP A 63 22.93 11.92 -3.17
N VAL A 64 22.06 12.92 -3.07
CA VAL A 64 21.30 13.45 -4.21
C VAL A 64 22.19 13.91 -5.37
N ARG A 65 23.44 14.32 -5.07
CA ARG A 65 24.39 14.75 -6.12
C ARG A 65 24.73 13.60 -7.06
N LEU A 66 24.72 12.36 -6.59
CA LEU A 66 24.95 11.19 -7.43
C LEU A 66 23.74 10.92 -8.33
N ALA A 67 22.51 11.11 -7.83
CA ALA A 67 21.32 11.03 -8.69
C ALA A 67 21.38 12.10 -9.80
N VAL A 68 21.70 13.35 -9.44
CA VAL A 68 21.84 14.44 -10.42
C VAL A 68 22.95 14.14 -11.44
N ALA A 69 24.08 13.59 -11.02
CA ALA A 69 25.17 13.21 -11.91
C ALA A 69 24.78 12.07 -12.88
N GLU A 70 23.82 11.24 -12.49
CA GLU A 70 23.27 10.17 -13.34
C GLU A 70 22.05 10.61 -14.18
N GLY A 71 21.74 11.92 -14.22
CA GLY A 71 20.71 12.49 -15.08
C GLY A 71 19.33 12.64 -14.47
N TYR A 72 19.18 12.43 -13.15
CA TYR A 72 17.93 12.71 -12.44
C TYR A 72 17.83 14.20 -12.12
N GLY A 73 16.71 14.82 -12.44
CA GLY A 73 16.43 16.23 -12.15
C GLY A 73 15.08 16.44 -11.50
N LEU A 74 14.99 17.42 -10.58
CA LEU A 74 13.73 17.77 -9.93
C LEU A 74 12.68 18.20 -10.96
N GLN A 75 11.51 17.58 -10.90
CA GLN A 75 10.31 17.95 -11.65
C GLN A 75 9.16 18.19 -10.68
N PHE A 76 8.27 19.13 -11.02
CA PHE A 76 7.03 19.42 -10.28
C PHE A 76 7.22 19.89 -8.82
N GLY A 77 8.42 20.30 -8.41
CA GLY A 77 8.68 20.75 -7.04
C GLY A 77 8.47 19.65 -6.00
N CYS A 78 7.78 19.98 -4.90
CA CYS A 78 7.35 18.99 -3.89
C CYS A 78 5.86 18.72 -4.04
N VAL A 79 5.47 17.46 -4.23
CA VAL A 79 4.09 17.05 -4.50
C VAL A 79 3.37 16.75 -3.19
N SER A 80 2.40 17.62 -2.83
CA SER A 80 1.60 17.51 -1.61
C SER A 80 0.19 17.03 -1.91
N GLY A 81 -0.34 16.16 -1.05
CA GLY A 81 -1.73 15.67 -1.04
C GLY A 81 -2.58 16.27 0.07
N GLY A 82 -2.07 17.29 0.77
CA GLY A 82 -2.76 17.86 1.93
C GLY A 82 -2.88 16.84 3.07
N GLU A 83 -4.10 16.53 3.48
CA GLU A 83 -4.39 15.63 4.62
C GLU A 83 -3.92 14.17 4.40
N VAL A 84 -3.73 13.74 3.17
CA VAL A 84 -3.24 12.38 2.88
C VAL A 84 -1.71 12.26 2.88
N GLY A 85 -1.01 13.37 3.23
CA GLY A 85 0.43 13.46 3.25
C GLY A 85 1.01 13.95 1.92
N ALA A 86 2.16 13.46 1.51
CA ALA A 86 2.81 13.91 0.28
C ALA A 86 3.44 12.74 -0.50
N MET A 87 3.70 12.98 -1.77
CA MET A 87 4.57 12.12 -2.57
C MET A 87 6.04 12.55 -2.42
N GLY A 88 6.30 13.82 -2.08
CA GLY A 88 7.64 14.37 -1.96
C GLY A 88 8.19 14.93 -3.28
N MET A 89 9.50 15.03 -3.36
CA MET A 89 10.23 15.64 -4.49
C MET A 89 10.65 14.55 -5.48
N HIS A 90 10.15 14.64 -6.72
CA HIS A 90 10.43 13.67 -7.78
C HIS A 90 11.64 14.12 -8.61
N PHE A 91 12.74 13.40 -8.49
CA PHE A 91 13.89 13.56 -9.36
C PHE A 91 13.76 12.56 -10.50
N VAL A 92 13.46 13.06 -11.68
CA VAL A 92 13.09 12.29 -12.87
C VAL A 92 14.29 12.18 -13.82
N ASN A 93 14.53 10.97 -14.31
CA ASN A 93 15.45 10.70 -15.40
C ASN A 93 14.65 10.60 -16.71
N LEU A 94 14.54 11.71 -17.43
CA LEU A 94 13.73 11.80 -18.65
C LEU A 94 14.12 10.77 -19.72
N PRO A 95 15.41 10.50 -19.99
CA PRO A 95 15.77 9.41 -20.90
C PRO A 95 15.16 8.06 -20.55
N LEU A 96 15.08 7.71 -19.26
CA LEU A 96 14.46 6.45 -18.82
C LEU A 96 12.94 6.47 -19.01
N VAL A 97 12.28 7.59 -18.70
CA VAL A 97 10.83 7.74 -18.94
C VAL A 97 10.49 7.57 -20.43
N LEU A 98 11.35 8.07 -21.31
CA LEU A 98 11.11 8.12 -22.74
C LEU A 98 11.52 6.82 -23.49
N ASP A 99 12.29 5.93 -22.85
CA ASP A 99 12.64 4.65 -23.47
C ASP A 99 11.50 3.62 -23.38
N GLY A 100 10.51 3.86 -22.50
CA GLY A 100 9.32 3.00 -22.33
C GLY A 100 9.63 1.62 -21.77
N GLN A 101 10.82 1.42 -21.16
CA GLN A 101 11.24 0.16 -20.57
C GLN A 101 11.09 0.22 -19.06
N LEU A 102 10.66 -0.89 -18.45
CA LEU A 102 10.58 -1.03 -17.00
C LEU A 102 11.65 -1.98 -16.49
N ASP A 103 12.59 -1.44 -15.71
CA ASP A 103 13.68 -2.21 -15.09
C ASP A 103 13.65 -1.99 -13.57
N PRO A 104 13.40 -3.02 -12.76
CA PRO A 104 13.30 -2.87 -11.29
C PRO A 104 14.58 -2.30 -10.65
N ALA A 105 15.72 -2.40 -11.32
CA ALA A 105 16.99 -1.85 -10.85
C ALA A 105 17.29 -0.43 -11.37
N ARG A 106 16.44 0.12 -12.24
CA ARG A 106 16.64 1.43 -12.88
C ARG A 106 15.35 2.25 -12.90
N PRO A 107 14.85 2.68 -11.72
CA PRO A 107 13.63 3.46 -11.65
C PRO A 107 13.76 4.77 -12.44
N GLU A 108 12.71 5.18 -13.13
CA GLU A 108 12.61 6.44 -13.86
C GLU A 108 12.70 7.64 -12.92
N ILE A 109 12.32 7.46 -11.66
CA ILE A 109 12.20 8.51 -10.67
C ILE A 109 12.77 8.05 -9.33
N VAL A 110 13.54 8.89 -8.66
CA VAL A 110 13.91 8.74 -7.25
C VAL A 110 13.26 9.84 -6.42
N ILE A 111 12.72 9.47 -5.26
CA ILE A 111 11.86 10.34 -4.46
C ILE A 111 12.59 10.77 -3.20
N TYR A 112 12.58 12.09 -2.95
CA TYR A 112 13.17 12.67 -1.77
C TYR A 112 12.14 13.42 -0.92
N GLU A 113 12.38 13.42 0.38
CA GLU A 113 11.69 14.27 1.34
C GLU A 113 12.61 15.45 1.71
N PRO A 114 12.12 16.69 1.63
CA PRO A 114 12.88 17.85 2.09
C PRO A 114 12.94 17.85 3.62
N MET A 115 14.12 18.16 4.17
CA MET A 115 14.36 18.18 5.60
C MET A 115 14.59 19.63 6.09
N PRO A 116 14.23 19.98 7.34
CA PRO A 116 14.33 21.36 7.86
C PRO A 116 15.75 21.94 7.81
N ASN A 117 16.77 21.12 7.68
CA ASN A 117 18.18 21.56 7.55
C ASN A 117 18.62 21.75 6.11
N GLY A 118 17.70 21.84 5.14
CA GLY A 118 17.97 21.97 3.71
C GLY A 118 18.52 20.71 3.04
N ARG A 119 18.61 19.59 3.76
CA ARG A 119 19.03 18.30 3.19
C ARG A 119 17.84 17.58 2.56
N LEU A 120 18.13 16.73 1.59
CA LEU A 120 17.16 15.82 1.01
C LEU A 120 17.39 14.39 1.56
N ARG A 121 16.31 13.73 1.95
CA ARG A 121 16.32 12.35 2.41
C ARG A 121 15.68 11.47 1.35
N LEU A 122 16.43 10.53 0.79
CA LEU A 122 15.87 9.52 -0.11
C LEU A 122 14.81 8.70 0.64
N ILE A 123 13.60 8.61 0.10
CA ILE A 123 12.47 7.91 0.73
C ILE A 123 11.91 6.78 -0.12
N GLY A 124 12.08 6.84 -1.45
CA GLY A 124 11.55 5.83 -2.36
C GLY A 124 12.01 6.04 -3.79
N ALA A 125 11.37 5.29 -4.65
CA ALA A 125 11.47 5.43 -6.09
C ALA A 125 10.06 5.33 -6.70
N ASP A 126 9.94 5.75 -7.96
CA ASP A 126 8.71 5.61 -8.73
C ASP A 126 9.07 5.19 -10.16
N PHE A 127 8.29 4.28 -10.69
CA PHE A 127 8.39 3.80 -12.07
C PHE A 127 7.26 4.44 -12.88
N LEU A 128 7.58 4.90 -14.10
CA LEU A 128 6.62 5.63 -14.92
C LEU A 128 6.77 5.29 -16.41
N VAL A 129 5.63 4.98 -17.06
CA VAL A 129 5.53 4.87 -18.51
C VAL A 129 4.30 5.62 -19.02
N PHE A 130 4.38 6.25 -20.19
CA PHE A 130 3.21 6.88 -20.80
C PHE A 130 2.20 5.84 -21.28
N ALA A 131 0.92 6.03 -20.91
CA ALA A 131 -0.13 5.05 -21.17
C ALA A 131 -0.32 4.78 -22.66
N ALA A 132 -0.31 5.81 -23.50
CA ALA A 132 -0.50 5.64 -24.94
C ALA A 132 0.58 4.79 -25.61
N ASP A 133 1.84 4.94 -25.18
CA ASP A 133 2.95 4.18 -25.75
C ASP A 133 2.95 2.74 -25.22
N TRP A 134 2.70 2.58 -23.90
CA TRP A 134 2.58 1.25 -23.31
C TRP A 134 1.45 0.43 -23.90
N ASP A 135 0.24 0.98 -23.95
CA ASP A 135 -0.96 0.27 -24.43
C ASP A 135 -0.85 -0.08 -25.91
N LYS A 136 -0.18 0.75 -26.70
CA LYS A 136 0.13 0.45 -28.11
C LYS A 136 1.09 -0.74 -28.24
N ALA A 137 2.11 -0.81 -27.37
CA ALA A 137 3.11 -1.88 -27.39
C ALA A 137 2.58 -3.18 -26.74
N HIS A 138 1.67 -3.07 -25.77
CA HIS A 138 1.15 -4.17 -24.95
C HIS A 138 -0.39 -4.15 -24.87
N PRO A 139 -1.12 -4.38 -25.99
CA PRO A 139 -2.58 -4.26 -26.01
C PRO A 139 -3.27 -5.14 -24.95
N GLY A 140 -4.10 -4.52 -24.09
CA GLY A 140 -4.85 -5.21 -23.05
C GLY A 140 -4.02 -5.73 -21.87
N SER A 141 -2.76 -5.32 -21.76
CA SER A 141 -1.83 -5.79 -20.71
C SER A 141 -1.29 -4.59 -19.93
N PRO A 142 -1.90 -4.21 -18.81
CA PRO A 142 -1.40 -3.11 -18.00
C PRO A 142 0.00 -3.42 -17.48
N PRO A 143 0.84 -2.39 -17.23
CA PRO A 143 2.20 -2.60 -16.76
C PRO A 143 2.20 -3.21 -15.37
N GLN A 144 3.15 -4.11 -15.16
CA GLN A 144 3.46 -4.71 -13.86
C GLN A 144 4.97 -4.90 -13.72
N LEU A 145 5.45 -4.82 -12.49
CA LEU A 145 6.85 -5.02 -12.17
C LEU A 145 6.98 -5.92 -10.94
N MET A 146 7.59 -7.11 -11.11
CA MET A 146 7.74 -8.11 -10.04
C MET A 146 6.42 -8.41 -9.30
N GLY A 147 5.30 -8.51 -10.05
CA GLY A 147 3.96 -8.81 -9.52
C GLY A 147 3.20 -7.60 -8.95
N GLN A 148 3.76 -6.38 -9.02
CA GLN A 148 3.08 -5.16 -8.63
C GLN A 148 2.48 -4.47 -9.86
N LEU A 149 1.17 -4.22 -9.83
CA LEU A 149 0.46 -3.48 -10.86
C LEU A 149 0.69 -1.98 -10.71
N PHE A 150 0.76 -1.28 -11.82
CA PHE A 150 0.85 0.17 -11.86
C PHE A 150 -0.52 0.82 -11.70
N HIS A 151 -0.53 2.03 -11.17
CA HIS A 151 -1.71 2.89 -11.10
C HIS A 151 -1.79 3.76 -12.35
N LEU A 152 -2.97 3.86 -12.96
CA LEU A 152 -3.20 4.77 -14.08
C LEU A 152 -3.55 6.17 -13.56
N PHE A 153 -2.80 7.18 -14.01
CA PHE A 153 -3.17 8.58 -13.92
C PHE A 153 -3.69 9.04 -15.28
N GLU A 154 -4.99 9.31 -15.35
CA GLU A 154 -5.61 9.81 -16.56
C GLU A 154 -5.27 11.27 -16.83
N ALA A 155 -5.49 11.72 -18.06
CA ALA A 155 -5.41 13.15 -18.41
C ALA A 155 -6.86 13.71 -18.51
N PRO A 156 -7.06 15.01 -18.09
CA PRO A 156 -6.06 15.94 -17.55
C PRO A 156 -5.71 15.60 -16.09
N ASN A 157 -4.46 15.79 -15.73
CA ASN A 157 -3.98 15.61 -14.35
C ASN A 157 -3.23 16.83 -13.86
N ARG A 158 -2.98 16.90 -12.54
CA ARG A 158 -2.31 18.03 -11.87
C ARG A 158 -0.90 18.33 -12.39
N PHE A 159 -0.26 17.37 -13.02
CA PHE A 159 1.09 17.50 -13.57
C PHE A 159 1.12 18.05 -15.00
N GLY A 160 -0.04 18.21 -15.64
CA GLY A 160 -0.14 18.61 -17.04
C GLY A 160 0.45 17.59 -18.03
N LEU A 161 0.62 16.34 -17.58
CA LEU A 161 1.15 15.25 -18.39
C LEU A 161 0.04 14.53 -19.17
N PRO A 162 0.38 13.88 -20.30
CA PRO A 162 -0.48 12.84 -20.87
C PRO A 162 -0.78 11.76 -19.83
N ALA A 163 -1.78 10.91 -20.09
CA ALA A 163 -2.06 9.77 -19.23
C ALA A 163 -0.82 8.88 -19.10
N PHE A 164 -0.55 8.41 -17.87
CA PHE A 164 0.63 7.58 -17.56
C PHE A 164 0.31 6.53 -16.50
N TYR A 165 1.05 5.45 -16.55
CA TYR A 165 1.09 4.46 -15.48
C TYR A 165 2.25 4.75 -14.54
N THR A 166 2.04 4.59 -13.24
CA THR A 166 3.06 4.83 -12.20
C THR A 166 3.00 3.78 -11.09
N LEU A 167 4.16 3.47 -10.50
CA LEU A 167 4.28 2.56 -9.37
C LEU A 167 5.27 3.12 -8.35
N HIS A 168 4.74 3.75 -7.30
CA HIS A 168 5.54 4.18 -6.15
C HIS A 168 6.04 3.00 -5.34
N VAL A 169 7.29 3.07 -4.90
CA VAL A 169 7.94 2.07 -4.04
C VAL A 169 8.59 2.78 -2.86
N TRP A 170 7.94 2.75 -1.69
CA TRP A 170 8.46 3.37 -0.46
C TRP A 170 9.57 2.52 0.16
N ALA A 171 10.69 2.43 -0.55
CA ALA A 171 11.77 1.52 -0.21
C ALA A 171 12.60 1.98 1.00
N TRP A 172 12.70 3.29 1.28
CA TRP A 172 13.58 3.86 2.28
C TRP A 172 12.87 4.47 3.49
N LYS A 173 11.57 4.73 3.36
CA LYS A 173 10.70 5.20 4.44
C LYS A 173 9.45 4.32 4.45
N GLU A 174 9.17 3.69 5.60
CA GLU A 174 7.98 2.87 5.74
C GLU A 174 6.72 3.73 5.68
N ASN A 175 5.81 3.38 4.78
CA ASN A 175 4.54 4.06 4.62
C ASN A 175 3.44 3.27 5.36
N PRO A 176 2.80 3.84 6.39
CA PRO A 176 1.73 3.16 7.12
C PRO A 176 0.50 2.84 6.25
N SER A 177 0.32 3.57 5.14
CA SER A 177 -0.78 3.35 4.20
C SER A 177 -0.49 2.24 3.18
N GLY A 178 0.74 1.74 3.11
CA GLY A 178 1.17 0.68 2.20
C GLY A 178 2.42 1.01 1.41
N THR A 179 3.13 -0.03 0.99
CA THR A 179 4.44 0.10 0.33
C THR A 179 4.34 0.64 -1.10
N PHE A 180 3.21 0.40 -1.77
CA PHE A 180 3.03 0.67 -3.21
C PHE A 180 1.90 1.67 -3.50
N VAL A 181 1.44 2.40 -2.50
CA VAL A 181 0.43 3.45 -2.69
C VAL A 181 1.09 4.78 -3.02
N ASN A 182 0.38 5.65 -3.74
CA ASN A 182 0.95 6.91 -4.24
C ASN A 182 1.28 7.91 -3.13
N TRP A 183 0.45 8.01 -2.08
CA TRP A 183 0.59 9.00 -1.02
C TRP A 183 1.22 8.39 0.23
N HIS A 184 2.10 9.15 0.87
CA HIS A 184 2.75 8.76 2.11
C HIS A 184 2.33 9.68 3.26
N ALA A 185 1.53 9.15 4.19
CA ALA A 185 0.97 9.92 5.30
C ALA A 185 2.01 10.59 6.23
N GLY A 186 3.22 10.07 6.26
CA GLY A 186 4.31 10.61 7.08
C GLY A 186 5.35 11.44 6.29
N VAL A 187 5.06 11.82 5.04
CA VAL A 187 5.90 12.72 4.22
C VAL A 187 5.26 14.09 4.18
N SER A 188 6.08 15.16 4.30
CA SER A 188 5.65 16.55 4.22
C SER A 188 6.52 17.34 3.26
N CYS A 189 5.93 18.35 2.63
CA CYS A 189 6.60 19.36 1.83
C CYS A 189 6.95 20.64 2.61
N ASP A 190 6.67 20.73 3.91
CA ASP A 190 6.80 21.95 4.72
C ASP A 190 8.22 22.53 4.77
N ALA A 191 9.23 21.68 4.57
CA ALA A 191 10.63 22.09 4.55
C ALA A 191 11.16 22.43 3.13
N PHE A 192 10.28 22.50 2.15
CA PHE A 192 10.64 22.85 0.77
C PHE A 192 10.33 24.33 0.49
N ASP A 193 11.35 25.11 0.14
CA ASP A 193 11.20 26.55 -0.11
C ASP A 193 10.76 26.88 -1.55
N GLY A 194 10.56 25.86 -2.40
CA GLY A 194 10.13 26.02 -3.79
C GLY A 194 8.63 25.84 -3.99
N GLU A 195 8.23 25.61 -5.24
CA GLU A 195 6.83 25.39 -5.60
C GLU A 195 6.34 24.03 -5.08
N VAL A 196 5.20 24.06 -4.36
CA VAL A 196 4.50 22.87 -3.89
C VAL A 196 3.30 22.63 -4.81
N GLN A 197 3.22 21.43 -5.37
CA GLN A 197 2.15 20.99 -6.27
C GLN A 197 1.05 20.25 -5.49
#